data_0da3590eb0fffd066704b408d8d3a00f
#
_entry.id   0da3590eb0fffd066704b408d8d3a00f
#
_cell.length_a   1.000
_cell.length_b   1.000
_cell.length_c   1.000
_cell.angle_alpha   90.00
_cell.angle_beta   90.00
_cell.angle_gamma   90.00
#
_symmetry.space_group_name_H-M   'P 1'
#
loop_
_entity.id
_entity.type
_entity.pdbx_description
1 polymer ?
#
loop_
_entity_poly.entity_id
_entity_poly.type
_entity_poly.pdbx_seq_one_letter_code
_entity_poly.pdbx_strand_id
1 'polypeptide(L)'
;VYRVLAWVVSVMLPPMAIFFPLFTLLEDFGYLPRVAFNLDHYFKKANTCGKQALTMCMGFGCNAAGVVGCRIIDSPRERMIAMLTNNFVPCNGRFPTMISIISMFFVGSIATGFTGSLLSTLMLTGVIILGVMLTFAMSKLLSKTVLKGVPSSFTLELPPYRRPQIGKVIVRSLLDRTIFVLGRAVIVAAPAGFIIWILANVTAGDATLLSHCAAFLDPFGKLFGLDGTILFAFILGFPANEIVVPIMIMTYMATGTLTEIDDLMALKELLVANNWTWVTALCVIVFSLVHWPCSTTCLSIKKETKSWKWTAIGFLLPTVTGFGLCFVIATFARIFGGLV
;
A
#
# COMPACT_ATOMS: atom_id res chain seq x y z
N VAL A 1 -13.72 -8.27 16.76
CA VAL A 1 -13.19 -6.92 17.00
C VAL A 1 -11.81 -6.98 17.66
N TYR A 2 -11.66 -7.66 18.82
CA TYR A 2 -10.38 -7.71 19.54
C TYR A 2 -9.22 -8.26 18.67
N ARG A 3 -9.42 -9.37 17.94
CA ARG A 3 -8.39 -9.94 17.05
C ARG A 3 -7.96 -8.98 15.96
N VAL A 4 -8.91 -8.27 15.32
CA VAL A 4 -8.59 -7.27 14.28
C VAL A 4 -7.79 -6.12 14.87
N LEU A 5 -8.17 -5.62 16.04
CA LEU A 5 -7.45 -4.54 16.73
C LEU A 5 -6.06 -4.97 17.16
N ALA A 6 -5.93 -6.14 17.79
CA ALA A 6 -4.65 -6.69 18.22
C ALA A 6 -3.71 -6.86 17.02
N TRP A 7 -4.22 -7.38 15.91
CA TRP A 7 -3.49 -7.53 14.67
C TRP A 7 -2.97 -6.19 14.11
N VAL A 8 -3.87 -5.22 13.93
CA VAL A 8 -3.51 -3.89 13.41
C VAL A 8 -2.45 -3.22 14.30
N VAL A 9 -2.62 -3.32 15.63
CA VAL A 9 -1.66 -2.73 16.57
C VAL A 9 -0.31 -3.45 16.50
N SER A 10 -0.29 -4.78 16.52
CA SER A 10 0.96 -5.57 16.55
C SER A 10 1.77 -5.44 15.26
N VAL A 11 1.12 -5.35 14.11
CA VAL A 11 1.80 -5.22 12.81
C VAL A 11 2.22 -3.78 12.50
N MET A 12 1.42 -2.78 12.91
CA MET A 12 1.73 -1.38 12.61
C MET A 12 2.71 -0.73 13.60
N LEU A 13 2.63 -1.06 14.88
CA LEU A 13 3.36 -0.35 15.93
C LEU A 13 4.90 -0.51 15.80
N PRO A 14 5.48 -1.73 15.66
CA PRO A 14 6.92 -1.90 15.62
C PRO A 14 7.60 -1.16 14.45
N PRO A 15 7.12 -1.31 13.17
CA PRO A 15 7.73 -0.58 12.06
C PRO A 15 7.61 0.93 12.20
N MET A 16 6.47 1.43 12.67
CA MET A 16 6.30 2.87 12.87
C MET A 16 7.19 3.42 13.97
N ALA A 17 7.35 2.68 15.08
CA ALA A 17 8.20 3.07 16.20
C ALA A 17 9.69 3.13 15.84
N ILE A 18 10.12 2.38 14.84
CA ILE A 18 11.51 2.42 14.33
C ILE A 18 11.64 3.44 13.20
N PHE A 19 10.73 3.41 12.22
CA PHE A 19 10.84 4.21 11.01
C PHE A 19 10.74 5.72 11.28
N PHE A 20 9.78 6.17 12.07
CA PHE A 20 9.59 7.61 12.29
C PHE A 20 10.76 8.28 13.03
N PRO A 21 11.33 7.71 14.12
CA PRO A 21 12.51 8.27 14.73
C PRO A 21 13.72 8.30 13.80
N LEU A 22 13.97 7.21 13.05
CA LEU A 22 15.09 7.16 12.10
C LEU A 22 14.93 8.20 11.00
N PHE A 23 13.72 8.33 10.43
CA PHE A 23 13.45 9.32 9.39
C PHE A 23 13.65 10.75 9.91
N THR A 24 13.15 11.05 11.11
CA THR A 24 13.31 12.37 11.73
C THR A 24 14.78 12.66 12.09
N LEU A 25 15.53 11.66 12.51
CA LEU A 25 16.98 11.82 12.73
C LEU A 25 17.72 12.17 11.43
N LEU A 26 17.41 11.49 10.31
CA LEU A 26 18.00 11.79 9.01
C LEU A 26 17.59 13.18 8.50
N GLU A 27 16.38 13.63 8.82
CA GLU A 27 15.91 14.98 8.55
C GLU A 27 16.71 16.02 9.34
N ASP A 28 16.86 15.82 10.66
CA ASP A 28 17.61 16.71 11.54
C ASP A 28 19.10 16.79 11.17
N PHE A 29 19.71 15.70 10.71
CA PHE A 29 21.06 15.69 10.15
C PHE A 29 21.22 16.55 8.89
N GLY A 30 20.12 16.94 8.24
CA GLY A 30 20.13 17.64 6.96
C GLY A 30 20.51 16.75 5.78
N TYR A 31 20.47 15.42 5.95
CA TYR A 31 20.75 14.46 4.88
C TYR A 31 19.61 14.43 3.84
N LEU A 32 18.36 14.41 4.31
CA LEU A 32 17.19 14.33 3.44
C LEU A 32 17.06 15.50 2.47
N PRO A 33 17.28 16.78 2.85
CA PRO A 33 17.28 17.90 1.90
C PRO A 33 18.30 17.72 0.77
N ARG A 34 19.48 17.13 1.06
CA ARG A 34 20.50 16.87 0.04
C ARG A 34 20.08 15.78 -0.95
N VAL A 35 19.44 14.71 -0.45
CA VAL A 35 18.85 13.67 -1.31
C VAL A 35 17.79 14.28 -2.21
N ALA A 36 16.89 15.11 -1.67
CA ALA A 36 15.88 15.80 -2.46
C ALA A 36 16.48 16.67 -3.56
N PHE A 37 17.58 17.38 -3.26
CA PHE A 37 18.29 18.20 -4.24
C PHE A 37 18.90 17.35 -5.37
N ASN A 38 19.58 16.27 -5.03
CA ASN A 38 20.21 15.39 -6.03
C ASN A 38 19.17 14.72 -6.94
N LEU A 39 17.99 14.41 -6.41
CA LEU A 39 16.91 13.79 -7.17
C LEU A 39 16.05 14.80 -7.94
N ASP A 40 16.15 16.10 -7.67
CA ASP A 40 15.29 17.14 -8.25
C ASP A 40 15.31 17.14 -9.79
N HIS A 41 16.47 16.86 -10.39
CA HIS A 41 16.58 16.75 -11.85
C HIS A 41 15.66 15.66 -12.44
N TYR A 42 15.55 14.51 -11.78
CA TYR A 42 14.70 13.41 -12.24
C TYR A 42 13.21 13.73 -12.04
N PHE A 43 12.87 14.33 -10.90
CA PHE A 43 11.49 14.73 -10.59
C PHE A 43 11.00 15.87 -11.50
N LYS A 44 11.86 16.79 -11.88
CA LYS A 44 11.54 17.84 -12.89
C LYS A 44 11.12 17.27 -14.23
N LYS A 45 11.68 16.12 -14.67
CA LYS A 45 11.22 15.42 -15.89
C LYS A 45 9.77 14.94 -15.80
N ALA A 46 9.27 14.72 -14.58
CA ALA A 46 7.88 14.39 -14.29
C ALA A 46 7.01 15.63 -13.95
N ASN A 47 7.55 16.85 -14.11
CA ASN A 47 6.93 18.14 -13.77
C ASN A 47 6.57 18.28 -12.29
N THR A 48 7.42 17.76 -11.41
CA THR A 48 7.33 17.85 -9.95
C THR A 48 8.68 18.27 -9.35
N CYS A 49 8.78 18.40 -8.03
CA CYS A 49 10.00 18.80 -7.35
C CYS A 49 10.67 17.65 -6.60
N GLY A 50 11.96 17.75 -6.34
CA GLY A 50 12.74 16.75 -5.61
C GLY A 50 12.28 16.49 -4.18
N LYS A 51 11.56 17.44 -3.54
CA LYS A 51 10.95 17.23 -2.22
C LYS A 51 9.91 16.09 -2.24
N GLN A 52 9.35 15.74 -3.39
CA GLN A 52 8.45 14.58 -3.53
C GLN A 52 9.17 13.26 -3.19
N ALA A 53 10.47 13.15 -3.43
CA ALA A 53 11.25 11.98 -3.02
C ALA A 53 11.15 11.72 -1.52
N LEU A 54 11.18 12.78 -0.71
CA LEU A 54 11.07 12.65 0.75
C LEU A 54 9.69 12.14 1.17
N THR A 55 8.64 12.66 0.52
CA THR A 55 7.27 12.21 0.82
C THR A 55 7.03 10.78 0.38
N MET A 56 7.66 10.33 -0.71
CA MET A 56 7.66 8.93 -1.14
C MET A 56 8.40 8.04 -0.13
N CYS A 57 9.56 8.46 0.37
CA CYS A 57 10.28 7.74 1.44
C CYS A 57 9.42 7.58 2.69
N MET A 58 8.69 8.63 3.10
CA MET A 58 7.70 8.53 4.19
C MET A 58 6.56 7.56 3.84
N GLY A 59 6.15 7.52 2.58
CA GLY A 59 5.12 6.64 2.04
C GLY A 59 5.44 5.16 2.20
N PHE A 60 6.70 4.75 2.06
CA PHE A 60 7.15 3.36 2.33
C PHE A 60 6.87 2.92 3.77
N GLY A 61 7.00 3.82 4.74
CA GLY A 61 6.59 3.55 6.10
C GLY A 61 5.06 3.57 6.24
N CYS A 62 4.44 4.70 5.86
CA CYS A 62 2.99 4.89 5.94
C CYS A 62 2.52 5.93 4.92
N ASN A 63 1.61 5.57 4.02
CA ASN A 63 1.08 6.49 3.02
C ASN A 63 0.37 7.70 3.64
N ALA A 64 -0.33 7.52 4.78
CA ALA A 64 -0.94 8.64 5.49
C ALA A 64 0.11 9.64 6.00
N ALA A 65 1.26 9.16 6.49
CA ALA A 65 2.37 10.00 6.90
C ALA A 65 3.02 10.70 5.69
N GLY A 66 3.17 9.99 4.56
CA GLY A 66 3.65 10.57 3.31
C GLY A 66 2.77 11.73 2.83
N VAL A 67 1.44 11.57 2.89
CA VAL A 67 0.48 12.64 2.55
C VAL A 67 0.64 13.86 3.47
N VAL A 68 0.77 13.66 4.78
CA VAL A 68 1.03 14.76 5.73
C VAL A 68 2.40 15.39 5.49
N GLY A 69 3.41 14.57 5.15
CA GLY A 69 4.76 15.00 4.79
C GLY A 69 4.80 15.92 3.57
N CYS A 70 3.81 15.86 2.68
CA CYS A 70 3.73 16.75 1.52
C CYS A 70 3.65 18.25 1.88
N ARG A 71 3.43 18.59 3.15
CA ARG A 71 3.50 19.97 3.64
C ARG A 71 4.85 20.65 3.44
N ILE A 72 5.93 19.86 3.31
CA ILE A 72 7.28 20.39 3.02
C ILE A 72 7.42 20.95 1.60
N ILE A 73 6.46 20.65 0.72
CA ILE A 73 6.43 21.14 -0.66
C ILE A 73 5.76 22.49 -0.69
N ASP A 74 6.48 23.52 -1.14
CA ASP A 74 6.02 24.92 -1.09
C ASP A 74 4.92 25.18 -2.13
N SER A 75 5.11 24.67 -3.35
CA SER A 75 4.15 24.82 -4.45
C SER A 75 2.84 24.06 -4.16
N PRO A 76 1.68 24.75 -4.06
CA PRO A 76 0.40 24.07 -3.82
C PRO A 76 0.05 23.03 -4.88
N ARG A 77 0.43 23.29 -6.14
CA ARG A 77 0.23 22.38 -7.27
C ARG A 77 1.04 21.08 -7.10
N GLU A 78 2.34 21.20 -6.86
CA GLU A 78 3.24 20.05 -6.70
C GLU A 78 2.92 19.27 -5.43
N ARG A 79 2.54 19.97 -4.36
CA ARG A 79 2.03 19.37 -3.14
C ARG A 79 0.82 18.48 -3.41
N MET A 80 -0.13 18.96 -4.24
CA MET A 80 -1.31 18.21 -4.62
C MET A 80 -0.94 16.97 -5.45
N ILE A 81 -0.05 17.11 -6.44
CA ILE A 81 0.44 15.98 -7.24
C ILE A 81 1.09 14.94 -6.33
N ALA A 82 1.98 15.36 -5.43
CA ALA A 82 2.66 14.46 -4.49
C ALA A 82 1.68 13.72 -3.58
N MET A 83 0.65 14.40 -3.04
CA MET A 83 -0.39 13.76 -2.21
C MET A 83 -1.18 12.70 -2.98
N LEU A 84 -1.58 13.00 -4.22
CA LEU A 84 -2.40 12.10 -5.05
C LEU A 84 -1.61 10.88 -5.54
N THR A 85 -0.30 11.05 -5.76
CA THR A 85 0.56 9.96 -6.28
C THR A 85 1.30 9.19 -5.19
N ASN A 86 1.23 9.61 -3.94
CA ASN A 86 1.93 8.94 -2.84
C ASN A 86 1.51 7.47 -2.65
N ASN A 87 0.27 7.12 -3.02
CA ASN A 87 -0.25 5.76 -2.87
C ASN A 87 0.29 4.74 -3.88
N PHE A 88 1.01 5.16 -4.91
CA PHE A 88 1.71 4.25 -5.84
C PHE A 88 2.98 3.65 -5.22
N VAL A 89 3.45 4.20 -4.12
CA VAL A 89 4.52 3.63 -3.31
C VAL A 89 3.93 2.66 -2.30
N PRO A 90 4.42 1.40 -2.22
CA PRO A 90 3.90 0.43 -1.26
C PRO A 90 4.26 0.85 0.17
N CYS A 91 3.28 0.86 1.04
CA CYS A 91 3.50 1.10 2.47
C CYS A 91 3.80 -0.21 3.21
N ASN A 92 4.26 -0.08 4.46
CA ASN A 92 4.60 -1.23 5.30
C ASN A 92 3.50 -2.30 5.35
N GLY A 93 2.23 -1.93 5.43
CA GLY A 93 1.12 -2.88 5.48
C GLY A 93 0.87 -3.67 4.18
N ARG A 94 1.50 -3.29 3.07
CA ARG A 94 1.42 -4.02 1.79
C ARG A 94 2.56 -5.02 1.59
N PHE A 95 3.70 -4.79 2.22
CA PHE A 95 4.88 -5.65 2.06
C PHE A 95 4.64 -7.11 2.48
N PRO A 96 3.99 -7.43 3.61
CA PRO A 96 3.77 -8.82 4.00
C PRO A 96 3.03 -9.61 2.92
N THR A 97 1.95 -9.06 2.36
CA THR A 97 1.19 -9.69 1.27
C THR A 97 2.07 -9.95 0.04
N MET A 98 2.83 -8.95 -0.40
CA MET A 98 3.69 -9.08 -1.58
C MET A 98 4.82 -10.10 -1.35
N ILE A 99 5.49 -10.04 -0.19
CA ILE A 99 6.59 -10.95 0.16
C ILE A 99 6.08 -12.40 0.22
N SER A 100 4.96 -12.64 0.91
CA SER A 100 4.40 -13.99 1.03
C SER A 100 4.05 -14.58 -0.33
N ILE A 101 3.37 -13.83 -1.19
CA ILE A 101 2.97 -14.31 -2.52
C ILE A 101 4.19 -14.53 -3.43
N ILE A 102 5.17 -13.62 -3.42
CA ILE A 102 6.42 -13.78 -4.18
C ILE A 102 7.14 -15.06 -3.72
N SER A 103 7.28 -15.25 -2.42
CA SER A 103 7.98 -16.40 -1.85
C SER A 103 7.28 -17.71 -2.19
N MET A 104 5.94 -17.78 -2.14
CA MET A 104 5.18 -19.00 -2.40
C MET A 104 5.12 -19.39 -3.88
N PHE A 105 4.81 -18.44 -4.75
CA PHE A 105 4.50 -18.75 -6.15
C PHE A 105 5.70 -18.63 -7.09
N PHE A 106 6.63 -17.73 -6.83
CA PHE A 106 7.72 -17.43 -7.76
C PHE A 106 9.08 -17.97 -7.30
N VAL A 107 9.27 -18.13 -6.00
CA VAL A 107 10.57 -18.57 -5.43
C VAL A 107 10.53 -19.99 -4.93
N GLY A 108 9.54 -20.36 -4.14
CA GLY A 108 9.48 -21.68 -3.47
C GLY A 108 9.42 -22.89 -4.41
N SER A 109 9.12 -22.69 -5.71
CA SER A 109 9.14 -23.73 -6.74
C SER A 109 10.48 -23.82 -7.51
N ILE A 110 11.34 -22.81 -7.42
CA ILE A 110 12.51 -22.65 -8.30
C ILE A 110 13.82 -22.74 -7.51
N ALA A 111 13.87 -22.19 -6.30
CA ALA A 111 15.12 -22.04 -5.56
C ALA A 111 14.92 -22.17 -4.05
N THR A 112 15.86 -22.84 -3.39
CA THR A 112 15.90 -23.00 -1.94
C THR A 112 17.16 -22.34 -1.36
N GLY A 113 17.11 -21.95 -0.10
CA GLY A 113 18.26 -21.34 0.59
C GLY A 113 18.61 -19.93 0.11
N PHE A 114 19.90 -19.65 -0.04
CA PHE A 114 20.40 -18.30 -0.37
C PHE A 114 19.93 -17.79 -1.74
N THR A 115 19.86 -18.66 -2.74
CA THR A 115 19.40 -18.32 -4.10
C THR A 115 17.92 -17.93 -4.10
N GLY A 116 17.09 -18.60 -3.31
CA GLY A 116 15.69 -18.25 -3.13
C GLY A 116 15.51 -16.89 -2.47
N SER A 117 16.27 -16.60 -1.42
CA SER A 117 16.23 -15.29 -0.76
C SER A 117 16.66 -14.16 -1.70
N LEU A 118 17.70 -14.36 -2.50
CA LEU A 118 18.16 -13.39 -3.48
C LEU A 118 17.10 -13.13 -4.56
N LEU A 119 16.48 -14.18 -5.10
CA LEU A 119 15.44 -14.06 -6.12
C LEU A 119 14.21 -13.31 -5.58
N SER A 120 13.75 -13.65 -4.37
CA SER A 120 12.65 -12.96 -3.70
C SER A 120 12.94 -11.46 -3.53
N THR A 121 14.16 -11.12 -3.11
CA THR A 121 14.59 -9.74 -2.94
C THR A 121 14.63 -8.99 -4.28
N LEU A 122 15.13 -9.61 -5.34
CA LEU A 122 15.15 -9.00 -6.68
C LEU A 122 13.74 -8.77 -7.22
N MET A 123 12.83 -9.73 -7.05
CA MET A 123 11.45 -9.57 -7.48
C MET A 123 10.74 -8.45 -6.70
N LEU A 124 10.89 -8.42 -5.38
CA LEU A 124 10.33 -7.35 -4.55
C LEU A 124 10.89 -5.98 -4.95
N THR A 125 12.21 -5.91 -5.20
CA THR A 125 12.85 -4.68 -5.68
C THR A 125 12.27 -4.25 -7.03
N GLY A 126 12.02 -5.18 -7.93
CA GLY A 126 11.35 -4.92 -9.22
C GLY A 126 9.94 -4.33 -9.03
N VAL A 127 9.16 -4.86 -8.09
CA VAL A 127 7.83 -4.33 -7.76
C VAL A 127 7.92 -2.91 -7.18
N ILE A 128 8.90 -2.63 -6.31
CA ILE A 128 9.14 -1.29 -5.77
C ILE A 128 9.50 -0.31 -6.90
N ILE A 129 10.42 -0.70 -7.79
CA ILE A 129 10.79 0.12 -8.95
C ILE A 129 9.58 0.40 -9.84
N LEU A 130 8.72 -0.59 -10.07
CA LEU A 130 7.47 -0.40 -10.81
C LEU A 130 6.59 0.66 -10.13
N GLY A 131 6.43 0.63 -8.81
CA GLY A 131 5.69 1.64 -8.04
C GLY A 131 6.26 3.06 -8.20
N VAL A 132 7.59 3.18 -8.16
CA VAL A 132 8.29 4.47 -8.40
C VAL A 132 8.04 4.96 -9.84
N MET A 133 8.16 4.08 -10.83
CA MET A 133 7.90 4.43 -12.24
C MET A 133 6.45 4.86 -12.46
N LEU A 134 5.50 4.17 -11.85
CA LEU A 134 4.08 4.56 -11.88
C LEU A 134 3.85 5.91 -11.22
N THR A 135 4.54 6.20 -10.12
CA THR A 135 4.48 7.53 -9.48
C THR A 135 4.92 8.62 -10.44
N PHE A 136 6.04 8.44 -11.16
CA PHE A 136 6.49 9.41 -12.16
C PHE A 136 5.53 9.54 -13.33
N ALA A 137 5.02 8.42 -13.85
CA ALA A 137 4.06 8.42 -14.95
C ALA A 137 2.77 9.17 -14.58
N MET A 138 2.21 8.88 -13.39
CA MET A 138 1.00 9.53 -12.89
C MET A 138 1.22 10.99 -12.51
N SER A 139 2.37 11.36 -11.95
CA SER A 139 2.75 12.74 -11.70
C SER A 139 2.77 13.55 -13.00
N LYS A 140 3.38 12.99 -14.05
CA LYS A 140 3.43 13.61 -15.39
C LYS A 140 2.03 13.70 -16.01
N LEU A 141 1.20 12.67 -15.86
CA LEU A 141 -0.18 12.66 -16.36
C LEU A 141 -1.02 13.75 -15.67
N LEU A 142 -1.00 13.81 -14.35
CA LEU A 142 -1.72 14.82 -13.56
C LEU A 142 -1.26 16.23 -13.88
N SER A 143 0.05 16.42 -14.07
CA SER A 143 0.63 17.70 -14.45
C SER A 143 0.18 18.19 -15.82
N LYS A 144 -0.11 17.29 -16.76
CA LYS A 144 -0.59 17.63 -18.10
C LYS A 144 -2.10 17.78 -18.21
N THR A 145 -2.86 17.12 -17.32
CA THR A 145 -4.33 17.05 -17.42
C THR A 145 -5.03 17.97 -16.41
N VAL A 146 -4.98 17.62 -15.14
CA VAL A 146 -5.81 18.25 -14.09
C VAL A 146 -5.07 19.40 -13.41
N LEU A 147 -3.77 19.25 -13.15
CA LEU A 147 -2.94 20.19 -12.41
C LEU A 147 -1.89 20.82 -13.35
N LYS A 148 -2.35 21.47 -14.41
CA LYS A 148 -1.50 22.12 -15.42
C LYS A 148 -0.64 23.23 -14.79
N GLY A 149 0.61 23.34 -15.26
CA GLY A 149 1.56 24.39 -14.84
C GLY A 149 3.00 23.99 -15.03
N VAL A 150 3.89 24.94 -14.84
CA VAL A 150 5.36 24.74 -14.91
C VAL A 150 5.87 24.26 -13.55
N PRO A 151 6.90 23.41 -13.47
CA PRO A 151 7.56 23.07 -12.22
C PRO A 151 8.11 24.32 -11.54
N SER A 152 8.00 24.38 -10.21
CA SER A 152 8.60 25.47 -9.44
C SER A 152 10.13 25.43 -9.53
N SER A 153 10.75 26.60 -9.55
CA SER A 153 12.20 26.70 -9.40
C SER A 153 12.54 26.39 -7.93
N PHE A 154 13.24 25.28 -7.71
CA PHE A 154 13.68 24.90 -6.38
C PHE A 154 14.97 25.62 -6.03
N THR A 155 14.86 26.69 -5.22
CA THR A 155 16.00 27.28 -4.54
C THR A 155 16.16 26.56 -3.20
N LEU A 156 17.12 25.67 -3.10
CA LEU A 156 17.42 24.98 -1.84
C LEU A 156 18.40 25.82 -1.03
N GLU A 157 17.93 26.41 0.04
CA GLU A 157 18.82 26.76 1.15
C GLU A 157 19.14 25.47 1.89
N LEU A 158 20.37 24.94 1.65
CA LEU A 158 20.85 23.76 2.35
C LEU A 158 21.01 24.08 3.84
N PRO A 159 20.21 23.48 4.73
CA PRO A 159 20.39 23.68 6.14
C PRO A 159 21.79 23.20 6.56
N PRO A 160 22.49 23.93 7.46
CA PRO A 160 23.77 23.47 7.98
C PRO A 160 23.60 22.15 8.73
N TYR A 161 24.64 21.31 8.71
CA TYR A 161 24.64 20.09 9.52
C TYR A 161 24.50 20.45 10.99
N ARG A 162 23.46 19.99 11.64
CA ARG A 162 23.22 20.16 13.07
C ARG A 162 23.40 18.83 13.80
N ARG A 163 23.93 18.88 15.02
CA ARG A 163 23.94 17.69 15.88
C ARG A 163 22.50 17.36 16.28
N PRO A 164 21.98 16.17 15.97
CA PRO A 164 20.58 15.82 16.27
C PRO A 164 20.39 15.71 17.79
N GLN A 165 19.27 16.19 18.27
CA GLN A 165 18.86 16.03 19.67
C GLN A 165 18.15 14.69 19.84
N ILE A 166 18.92 13.58 19.85
CA ILE A 166 18.43 12.21 19.76
C ILE A 166 17.25 11.95 20.73
N GLY A 167 17.39 12.29 22.00
CA GLY A 167 16.34 12.03 23.00
C GLY A 167 15.04 12.77 22.71
N LYS A 168 15.10 14.05 22.34
CA LYS A 168 13.90 14.84 22.00
C LYS A 168 13.23 14.33 20.71
N VAL A 169 14.04 13.95 19.72
CA VAL A 169 13.56 13.42 18.44
C VAL A 169 12.80 12.11 18.63
N ILE A 170 13.38 11.17 19.40
CA ILE A 170 12.76 9.88 19.68
C ILE A 170 11.42 10.06 20.42
N VAL A 171 11.42 10.82 21.52
CA VAL A 171 10.20 11.03 22.31
C VAL A 171 9.11 11.71 21.47
N ARG A 172 9.45 12.77 20.74
CA ARG A 172 8.50 13.51 19.92
C ARG A 172 7.97 12.68 18.74
N SER A 173 8.81 11.90 18.09
CA SER A 173 8.39 11.02 16.98
C SER A 173 7.46 9.91 17.47
N LEU A 174 7.73 9.31 18.63
CA LEU A 174 6.88 8.28 19.22
C LEU A 174 5.52 8.85 19.66
N LEU A 175 5.52 9.95 20.39
CA LEU A 175 4.28 10.52 20.93
C LEU A 175 3.44 11.20 19.85
N ASP A 176 4.03 12.10 19.06
CA ASP A 176 3.27 12.95 18.15
C ASP A 176 2.91 12.27 16.83
N ARG A 177 3.72 11.30 16.38
CA ARG A 177 3.50 10.62 15.09
C ARG A 177 2.94 9.22 15.28
N THR A 178 3.60 8.35 16.06
CA THR A 178 3.21 6.94 16.17
C THR A 178 1.87 6.78 16.88
N ILE A 179 1.71 7.36 18.08
CA ILE A 179 0.46 7.22 18.86
C ILE A 179 -0.72 7.87 18.14
N PHE A 180 -0.50 9.01 17.47
CA PHE A 180 -1.57 9.71 16.75
C PHE A 180 -2.06 8.93 15.52
N VAL A 181 -1.15 8.33 14.75
CA VAL A 181 -1.53 7.49 13.59
C VAL A 181 -2.18 6.20 14.05
N LEU A 182 -1.63 5.56 15.09
CA LEU A 182 -2.19 4.35 15.68
C LEU A 182 -3.59 4.57 16.23
N GLY A 183 -3.83 5.67 16.96
CA GLY A 183 -5.16 6.02 17.47
C GLY A 183 -6.21 6.15 16.37
N ARG A 184 -5.84 6.75 15.22
CA ARG A 184 -6.73 6.81 14.05
C ARG A 184 -7.00 5.44 13.43
N ALA A 185 -5.96 4.60 13.34
CA ALA A 185 -6.11 3.24 12.81
C ALA A 185 -7.07 2.42 13.69
N VAL A 186 -6.94 2.51 15.02
CA VAL A 186 -7.82 1.83 15.97
C VAL A 186 -9.29 2.30 15.83
N ILE A 187 -9.52 3.61 15.72
CA ILE A 187 -10.89 4.17 15.57
C ILE A 187 -11.58 3.63 14.31
N VAL A 188 -10.83 3.41 13.23
CA VAL A 188 -11.41 2.89 11.98
C VAL A 188 -11.46 1.36 11.97
N ALA A 189 -10.46 0.69 12.56
CA ALA A 189 -10.39 -0.77 12.59
C ALA A 189 -11.45 -1.41 13.52
N ALA A 190 -11.87 -0.71 14.59
CA ALA A 190 -12.87 -1.25 15.51
C ALA A 190 -14.24 -1.49 14.85
N PRO A 191 -14.88 -0.51 14.20
CA PRO A 191 -16.14 -0.74 13.50
C PRO A 191 -15.98 -1.69 12.31
N ALA A 192 -14.86 -1.63 11.59
CA ALA A 192 -14.59 -2.55 10.50
C ALA A 192 -14.46 -4.00 10.98
N GLY A 193 -13.76 -4.25 12.08
CA GLY A 193 -13.68 -5.57 12.69
C GLY A 193 -15.03 -6.11 13.15
N PHE A 194 -15.95 -5.23 13.55
CA PHE A 194 -17.33 -5.61 13.85
C PHE A 194 -18.11 -6.02 12.60
N ILE A 195 -17.97 -5.26 11.50
CA ILE A 195 -18.59 -5.58 10.22
C ILE A 195 -18.04 -6.91 9.67
N ILE A 196 -16.73 -7.12 9.70
CA ILE A 196 -16.09 -8.37 9.27
C ILE A 196 -16.63 -9.54 10.08
N TRP A 197 -16.77 -9.38 11.39
CA TRP A 197 -17.31 -10.44 12.25
C TRP A 197 -18.77 -10.77 11.90
N ILE A 198 -19.63 -9.78 11.66
CA ILE A 198 -21.02 -10.01 11.23
C ILE A 198 -21.03 -10.78 9.91
N LEU A 199 -20.28 -10.33 8.91
CA LEU A 199 -20.25 -10.96 7.59
C LEU A 199 -19.74 -12.41 7.63
N ALA A 200 -18.81 -12.71 8.54
CA ALA A 200 -18.23 -14.05 8.66
C ALA A 200 -19.08 -15.02 9.50
N ASN A 201 -19.95 -14.53 10.41
CA ASN A 201 -20.70 -15.38 11.32
C ASN A 201 -22.21 -15.41 11.04
N VAL A 202 -22.72 -14.45 10.28
CA VAL A 202 -24.14 -14.49 9.84
C VAL A 202 -24.25 -15.36 8.60
N THR A 203 -25.06 -16.42 8.71
CA THR A 203 -25.36 -17.33 7.58
C THR A 203 -26.68 -16.93 6.94
N ALA A 204 -26.72 -16.98 5.62
CA ALA A 204 -27.95 -16.83 4.83
C ALA A 204 -28.11 -18.09 3.97
N GLY A 205 -28.91 -19.04 4.47
CA GLY A 205 -28.97 -20.40 3.92
C GLY A 205 -27.77 -21.23 4.34
N ASP A 206 -27.16 -21.96 3.39
CA ASP A 206 -26.03 -22.87 3.65
C ASP A 206 -24.66 -22.21 3.68
N ALA A 207 -24.57 -20.90 3.40
CA ALA A 207 -23.31 -20.19 3.31
C ALA A 207 -23.29 -18.90 4.14
N THR A 208 -22.06 -18.44 4.49
CA THR A 208 -21.90 -17.18 5.22
C THR A 208 -22.20 -15.98 4.30
N LEU A 209 -22.63 -14.88 4.88
CA LEU A 209 -22.86 -13.65 4.14
C LEU A 209 -21.60 -13.18 3.41
N LEU A 210 -20.44 -13.46 3.99
CA LEU A 210 -19.12 -13.17 3.42
C LEU A 210 -18.91 -13.94 2.10
N SER A 211 -19.21 -15.25 2.07
CA SER A 211 -19.09 -16.06 0.84
C SER A 211 -20.11 -15.66 -0.24
N HIS A 212 -21.32 -15.24 0.12
CA HIS A 212 -22.27 -14.68 -0.85
C HIS A 212 -21.76 -13.40 -1.48
N CYS A 213 -21.19 -12.48 -0.70
CA CYS A 213 -20.60 -11.25 -1.22
C CYS A 213 -19.39 -11.54 -2.13
N ALA A 214 -18.55 -12.49 -1.75
CA ALA A 214 -17.42 -12.92 -2.57
C ALA A 214 -17.90 -13.54 -3.91
N ALA A 215 -18.89 -14.43 -3.88
CA ALA A 215 -19.48 -15.02 -5.07
C ALA A 215 -20.12 -13.98 -6.01
N PHE A 216 -20.74 -12.94 -5.46
CA PHE A 216 -21.28 -11.83 -6.26
C PHE A 216 -20.18 -11.05 -6.99
N LEU A 217 -19.02 -10.87 -6.38
CA LEU A 217 -17.88 -10.17 -6.98
C LEU A 217 -17.05 -11.04 -7.93
N ASP A 218 -17.24 -12.36 -7.93
CA ASP A 218 -16.41 -13.31 -8.67
C ASP A 218 -16.39 -13.07 -10.19
N PRO A 219 -17.53 -12.83 -10.89
CA PRO A 219 -17.52 -12.55 -12.33
C PRO A 219 -16.74 -11.27 -12.66
N PHE A 220 -16.80 -10.26 -11.78
CA PHE A 220 -16.03 -9.04 -11.94
C PHE A 220 -14.54 -9.28 -11.67
N GLY A 221 -14.21 -10.02 -10.61
CA GLY A 221 -12.82 -10.35 -10.27
C GLY A 221 -12.10 -11.08 -11.39
N LYS A 222 -12.76 -12.09 -11.97
CA LYS A 222 -12.23 -12.89 -13.08
C LYS A 222 -11.81 -12.06 -14.28
N LEU A 223 -12.48 -10.95 -14.59
CA LEU A 223 -12.07 -10.06 -15.69
C LEU A 223 -10.66 -9.52 -15.50
N PHE A 224 -10.24 -9.30 -14.26
CA PHE A 224 -8.95 -8.74 -13.88
C PHE A 224 -7.92 -9.79 -13.43
N GLY A 225 -8.21 -11.08 -13.62
CA GLY A 225 -7.32 -12.16 -13.17
C GLY A 225 -7.27 -12.33 -11.65
N LEU A 226 -8.30 -11.84 -10.96
CA LEU A 226 -8.53 -11.98 -9.53
C LEU A 226 -9.79 -12.84 -9.33
N ASP A 227 -10.06 -13.29 -8.12
CA ASP A 227 -11.34 -13.89 -7.76
C ASP A 227 -12.17 -12.95 -6.88
N GLY A 228 -13.44 -13.30 -6.65
CA GLY A 228 -14.33 -12.51 -5.81
C GLY A 228 -13.88 -12.45 -4.36
N THR A 229 -13.25 -13.51 -3.85
CA THR A 229 -12.70 -13.55 -2.49
C THR A 229 -11.54 -12.57 -2.32
N ILE A 230 -10.63 -12.52 -3.30
CA ILE A 230 -9.50 -11.56 -3.31
C ILE A 230 -10.05 -10.13 -3.30
N LEU A 231 -10.95 -9.79 -4.22
CA LEU A 231 -11.52 -8.44 -4.29
C LEU A 231 -12.24 -8.05 -3.00
N PHE A 232 -13.02 -8.98 -2.45
CA PHE A 232 -13.75 -8.72 -1.22
C PHE A 232 -12.82 -8.56 -0.01
N ALA A 233 -11.74 -9.35 0.05
CA ALA A 233 -10.71 -9.18 1.07
C ALA A 233 -10.02 -7.80 0.99
N PHE A 234 -9.73 -7.29 -0.20
CA PHE A 234 -9.21 -5.94 -0.37
C PHE A 234 -10.23 -4.86 0.05
N ILE A 235 -11.53 -5.05 -0.23
CA ILE A 235 -12.58 -4.12 0.21
C ILE A 235 -12.66 -4.12 1.74
N LEU A 236 -12.69 -5.26 2.39
CA LEU A 236 -12.70 -5.38 3.84
C LEU A 236 -11.36 -4.94 4.48
N GLY A 237 -10.27 -5.02 3.73
CA GLY A 237 -8.94 -4.52 4.10
C GLY A 237 -8.79 -3.00 4.00
N PHE A 238 -9.82 -2.25 3.56
CA PHE A 238 -9.78 -0.79 3.46
C PHE A 238 -9.39 -0.06 4.75
N PRO A 239 -9.77 -0.50 5.95
CA PRO A 239 -9.29 0.08 7.20
C PRO A 239 -7.78 -0.07 7.40
N ALA A 240 -7.24 -1.24 7.07
CA ALA A 240 -5.85 -1.61 7.29
C ALA A 240 -5.43 -2.68 6.27
N ASN A 241 -4.46 -2.37 5.41
CA ASN A 241 -4.06 -3.25 4.31
C ASN A 241 -3.44 -4.59 4.77
N GLU A 242 -2.92 -4.64 5.97
CA GLU A 242 -2.30 -5.83 6.57
C GLU A 242 -3.29 -6.96 6.88
N ILE A 243 -4.59 -6.69 6.97
CA ILE A 243 -5.61 -7.71 7.24
C ILE A 243 -6.12 -8.43 5.99
N VAL A 244 -5.67 -8.05 4.79
CA VAL A 244 -6.14 -8.62 3.52
C VAL A 244 -5.89 -10.12 3.45
N VAL A 245 -4.65 -10.59 3.73
CA VAL A 245 -4.32 -12.03 3.70
C VAL A 245 -5.10 -12.82 4.76
N PRO A 246 -5.15 -12.41 6.04
CA PRO A 246 -5.99 -13.07 7.03
C PRO A 246 -7.48 -13.17 6.65
N ILE A 247 -8.03 -12.14 5.97
CA ILE A 247 -9.41 -12.19 5.48
C ILE A 247 -9.57 -13.20 4.34
N MET A 248 -8.61 -13.28 3.40
CA MET A 248 -8.62 -14.28 2.34
C MET A 248 -8.61 -15.69 2.93
N ILE A 249 -7.69 -15.97 3.88
CA ILE A 249 -7.60 -17.27 4.56
C ILE A 249 -8.92 -17.59 5.26
N MET A 250 -9.44 -16.66 6.04
CA MET A 250 -10.72 -16.82 6.73
C MET A 250 -11.87 -17.16 5.77
N THR A 251 -11.89 -16.53 4.59
CA THR A 251 -12.95 -16.74 3.60
C THR A 251 -12.82 -18.11 2.93
N TYR A 252 -11.61 -18.50 2.52
CA TYR A 252 -11.37 -19.80 1.88
C TYR A 252 -11.58 -20.98 2.82
N MET A 253 -11.22 -20.83 4.10
CA MET A 253 -11.42 -21.85 5.12
C MET A 253 -12.81 -21.86 5.73
N ALA A 254 -13.66 -20.86 5.39
CA ALA A 254 -14.98 -20.62 5.99
C ALA A 254 -14.93 -20.56 7.53
N THR A 255 -13.82 -20.07 8.11
CA THR A 255 -13.68 -19.89 9.56
C THR A 255 -14.33 -18.57 9.98
N GLY A 256 -15.12 -18.59 11.04
CA GLY A 256 -15.81 -17.38 11.54
C GLY A 256 -14.90 -16.35 12.22
N THR A 257 -13.57 -16.56 12.20
CA THR A 257 -12.57 -15.70 12.86
C THR A 257 -11.33 -15.56 12.00
N LEU A 258 -10.65 -14.41 12.10
CA LEU A 258 -9.34 -14.22 11.45
C LEU A 258 -8.35 -15.28 11.96
N THR A 259 -7.75 -15.96 11.01
CA THR A 259 -6.77 -17.03 11.23
C THR A 259 -5.50 -16.73 10.45
N GLU A 260 -4.35 -17.14 11.00
CA GLU A 260 -3.06 -17.17 10.33
C GLU A 260 -2.67 -18.60 10.01
N ILE A 261 -1.93 -18.73 8.93
CA ILE A 261 -1.21 -19.94 8.59
C ILE A 261 0.27 -19.52 8.53
N ASP A 262 1.05 -19.90 9.56
CA ASP A 262 2.48 -19.57 9.65
C ASP A 262 3.31 -20.33 8.62
N ASP A 263 2.84 -21.51 8.22
CA ASP A 263 3.50 -22.32 7.19
C ASP A 263 3.12 -21.83 5.79
N LEU A 264 4.12 -21.29 5.08
CA LEU A 264 3.97 -20.81 3.70
C LEU A 264 3.57 -21.94 2.72
N MET A 265 3.94 -23.19 2.99
CA MET A 265 3.57 -24.31 2.13
C MET A 265 2.09 -24.65 2.29
N ALA A 266 1.60 -24.74 3.52
CA ALA A 266 0.18 -24.95 3.79
C ALA A 266 -0.68 -23.81 3.24
N LEU A 267 -0.20 -22.57 3.33
CA LEU A 267 -0.90 -21.41 2.73
C LEU A 267 -0.94 -21.52 1.21
N LYS A 268 0.17 -21.93 0.56
CA LYS A 268 0.21 -22.15 -0.88
C LYS A 268 -0.78 -23.23 -1.32
N GLU A 269 -0.82 -24.37 -0.61
CA GLU A 269 -1.77 -25.45 -0.89
C GLU A 269 -3.22 -24.98 -0.80
N LEU A 270 -3.56 -24.19 0.23
CA LEU A 270 -4.88 -23.61 0.37
C LEU A 270 -5.23 -22.69 -0.83
N LEU A 271 -4.31 -21.84 -1.26
CA LEU A 271 -4.54 -20.93 -2.37
C LEU A 271 -4.68 -21.69 -3.70
N VAL A 272 -3.81 -22.67 -3.95
CA VAL A 272 -3.88 -23.51 -5.16
C VAL A 272 -5.16 -24.35 -5.19
N ALA A 273 -5.61 -24.88 -4.07
CA ALA A 273 -6.89 -25.56 -3.94
C ALA A 273 -8.09 -24.68 -4.31
N ASN A 274 -7.94 -23.37 -4.17
CA ASN A 274 -8.93 -22.35 -4.58
C ASN A 274 -8.62 -21.74 -5.96
N ASN A 275 -8.02 -22.49 -6.86
CA ASN A 275 -7.73 -22.15 -8.26
C ASN A 275 -6.77 -20.96 -8.46
N TRP A 276 -5.89 -20.69 -7.51
CA TRP A 276 -4.84 -19.70 -7.72
C TRP A 276 -3.81 -20.20 -8.72
N THR A 277 -3.54 -19.37 -9.72
CA THR A 277 -2.49 -19.59 -10.71
C THR A 277 -1.35 -18.59 -10.49
N TRP A 278 -0.23 -18.78 -11.18
CA TRP A 278 0.86 -17.79 -11.18
C TRP A 278 0.41 -16.42 -11.72
N VAL A 279 -0.58 -16.40 -12.63
CA VAL A 279 -1.18 -15.16 -13.16
C VAL A 279 -1.98 -14.46 -12.08
N THR A 280 -2.81 -15.19 -11.32
CA THR A 280 -3.55 -14.67 -10.16
C THR A 280 -2.59 -14.08 -9.13
N ALA A 281 -1.52 -14.82 -8.81
CA ALA A 281 -0.49 -14.34 -7.88
C ALA A 281 0.16 -13.03 -8.36
N LEU A 282 0.51 -12.93 -9.65
CA LEU A 282 1.06 -11.73 -10.26
C LEU A 282 0.06 -10.56 -10.21
N CYS A 283 -1.22 -10.82 -10.55
CA CYS A 283 -2.28 -9.81 -10.46
C CYS A 283 -2.47 -9.32 -9.02
N VAL A 284 -2.42 -10.20 -8.02
CA VAL A 284 -2.53 -9.81 -6.61
C VAL A 284 -1.34 -8.97 -6.16
N ILE A 285 -0.10 -9.28 -6.59
CA ILE A 285 1.09 -8.47 -6.29
C ILE A 285 0.92 -7.06 -6.87
N VAL A 286 0.57 -6.96 -8.15
CA VAL A 286 0.39 -5.67 -8.83
C VAL A 286 -0.79 -4.90 -8.24
N PHE A 287 -1.89 -5.57 -7.93
CA PHE A 287 -3.04 -4.95 -7.30
C PHE A 287 -2.71 -4.50 -5.87
N SER A 288 -1.97 -5.29 -5.08
CA SER A 288 -1.48 -4.89 -3.77
C SER A 288 -0.60 -3.65 -3.83
N LEU A 289 0.20 -3.50 -4.90
CA LEU A 289 1.03 -2.32 -5.12
C LEU A 289 0.18 -1.06 -5.34
N VAL A 290 -0.90 -1.14 -6.14
CA VAL A 290 -1.55 0.03 -6.74
C VAL A 290 -3.05 0.14 -6.41
N HIS A 291 -3.61 -0.71 -5.55
CA HIS A 291 -5.02 -0.59 -5.17
C HIS A 291 -5.29 0.71 -4.38
N TRP A 292 -6.55 0.94 -4.05
CA TRP A 292 -6.99 2.12 -3.29
C TRP A 292 -6.19 2.33 -1.99
N PRO A 293 -6.00 3.60 -1.57
CA PRO A 293 -5.38 3.92 -0.29
C PRO A 293 -6.25 3.47 0.89
N CYS A 294 -5.63 3.13 2.02
CA CYS A 294 -6.37 2.82 3.23
C CYS A 294 -7.17 4.03 3.74
N SER A 295 -8.17 3.78 4.56
CA SER A 295 -9.06 4.80 5.13
C SER A 295 -8.32 5.94 5.82
N THR A 296 -7.25 5.63 6.58
CA THR A 296 -6.41 6.62 7.25
C THR A 296 -5.73 7.56 6.25
N THR A 297 -5.29 7.03 5.09
CA THR A 297 -4.72 7.85 4.01
C THR A 297 -5.78 8.75 3.37
N CYS A 298 -6.97 8.22 3.09
CA CYS A 298 -8.09 9.01 2.58
C CYS A 298 -8.48 10.15 3.51
N LEU A 299 -8.58 9.88 4.80
CA LEU A 299 -8.84 10.91 5.84
C LEU A 299 -7.73 11.95 5.92
N SER A 300 -6.47 11.55 5.70
CA SER A 300 -5.33 12.47 5.65
C SER A 300 -5.41 13.37 4.42
N ILE A 301 -5.70 12.83 3.24
CA ILE A 301 -5.91 13.62 2.01
C ILE A 301 -7.05 14.62 2.22
N LYS A 302 -8.20 14.18 2.78
CA LYS A 302 -9.32 15.08 3.10
C LYS A 302 -8.92 16.22 4.03
N LYS A 303 -8.16 15.90 5.09
CA LYS A 303 -7.70 16.89 6.08
C LYS A 303 -6.76 17.92 5.47
N GLU A 304 -5.81 17.48 4.63
CA GLU A 304 -4.82 18.35 3.99
C GLU A 304 -5.43 19.19 2.86
N THR A 305 -6.34 18.64 2.07
CA THR A 305 -6.94 19.31 0.92
C THR A 305 -8.24 20.04 1.26
N LYS A 306 -8.86 19.74 2.42
CA LYS A 306 -10.19 20.21 2.84
C LYS A 306 -11.30 19.93 1.80
N SER A 307 -11.11 18.97 0.90
CA SER A 307 -11.99 18.70 -0.23
C SER A 307 -12.25 17.20 -0.41
N TRP A 308 -13.53 16.83 -0.51
CA TRP A 308 -13.94 15.48 -0.87
C TRP A 308 -13.59 15.11 -2.32
N LYS A 309 -13.59 16.10 -3.23
CA LYS A 309 -13.23 15.91 -4.64
C LYS A 309 -11.81 15.37 -4.78
N TRP A 310 -10.85 15.98 -4.10
CA TRP A 310 -9.46 15.53 -4.14
C TRP A 310 -9.24 14.19 -3.43
N THR A 311 -10.02 13.92 -2.39
CA THR A 311 -10.00 12.59 -1.73
C THR A 311 -10.52 11.52 -2.67
N ALA A 312 -11.61 11.76 -3.39
CA ALA A 312 -12.14 10.84 -4.39
C ALA A 312 -11.16 10.60 -5.55
N ILE A 313 -10.50 11.66 -6.04
CA ILE A 313 -9.46 11.51 -7.07
C ILE A 313 -8.28 10.67 -6.53
N GLY A 314 -7.83 10.93 -5.30
CA GLY A 314 -6.76 10.17 -4.66
C GLY A 314 -7.12 8.71 -4.39
N PHE A 315 -8.39 8.38 -4.26
CA PHE A 315 -8.90 7.01 -4.18
C PHE A 315 -9.01 6.36 -5.57
N LEU A 316 -9.64 7.04 -6.52
CA LEU A 316 -9.92 6.48 -7.84
C LEU A 316 -8.68 6.32 -8.71
N LEU A 317 -7.72 7.24 -8.63
CA LEU A 317 -6.53 7.23 -9.47
C LEU A 317 -5.72 5.93 -9.35
N PRO A 318 -5.27 5.51 -8.16
CA PRO A 318 -4.58 4.22 -8.01
C PRO A 318 -5.51 3.03 -8.29
N THR A 319 -6.79 3.10 -7.91
CA THR A 319 -7.77 2.04 -8.14
C THR A 319 -7.91 1.71 -9.63
N VAL A 320 -8.17 2.73 -10.45
CA VAL A 320 -8.33 2.55 -11.91
C VAL A 320 -7.02 2.07 -12.54
N THR A 321 -5.88 2.58 -12.07
CA THR A 321 -4.58 2.12 -12.55
C THR A 321 -4.32 0.66 -12.18
N GLY A 322 -4.65 0.25 -10.96
CA GLY A 322 -4.49 -1.13 -10.50
C GLY A 322 -5.35 -2.11 -11.29
N PHE A 323 -6.64 -1.81 -11.46
CA PHE A 323 -7.53 -2.62 -12.31
C PHE A 323 -7.07 -2.64 -13.76
N GLY A 324 -6.63 -1.50 -14.31
CA GLY A 324 -6.12 -1.43 -15.69
C GLY A 324 -4.89 -2.33 -15.91
N LEU A 325 -3.93 -2.31 -14.98
CA LEU A 325 -2.75 -3.17 -15.06
C LEU A 325 -3.12 -4.65 -14.94
N CYS A 326 -3.98 -5.01 -13.98
CA CYS A 326 -4.45 -6.38 -13.80
C CYS A 326 -5.21 -6.88 -15.04
N PHE A 327 -6.06 -6.03 -15.64
CA PHE A 327 -6.77 -6.36 -16.88
C PHE A 327 -5.80 -6.66 -18.04
N VAL A 328 -4.77 -5.83 -18.21
CA VAL A 328 -3.72 -6.06 -19.23
C VAL A 328 -3.02 -7.39 -18.98
N ILE A 329 -2.57 -7.67 -17.75
CA ILE A 329 -1.89 -8.91 -17.40
C ILE A 329 -2.80 -10.12 -17.65
N ALA A 330 -4.04 -10.09 -17.18
CA ALA A 330 -5.01 -11.17 -17.35
C ALA A 330 -5.34 -11.41 -18.84
N THR A 331 -5.50 -10.35 -19.64
CA THR A 331 -5.78 -10.46 -21.05
C THR A 331 -4.59 -11.07 -21.82
N PHE A 332 -3.37 -10.61 -21.51
CA PHE A 332 -2.15 -11.21 -22.07
C PHE A 332 -2.03 -12.69 -21.74
N ALA A 333 -2.27 -13.06 -20.47
CA ALA A 333 -2.21 -14.45 -20.07
C ALA A 333 -3.24 -15.33 -20.79
N ARG A 334 -4.45 -14.82 -21.03
CA ARG A 334 -5.49 -15.52 -21.79
C ARG A 334 -5.13 -15.71 -23.26
N ILE A 335 -4.51 -14.71 -23.89
CA ILE A 335 -4.12 -14.77 -25.33
C ILE A 335 -2.95 -15.71 -25.53
N PHE A 336 -1.94 -15.66 -24.68
CA PHE A 336 -0.68 -16.37 -24.87
C PHE A 336 -0.57 -17.67 -24.08
N GLY A 337 -1.34 -17.87 -23.04
CA GLY A 337 -1.16 -18.96 -22.08
C GLY A 337 -2.23 -20.05 -22.09
N GLY A 338 -3.42 -19.81 -22.64
CA GLY A 338 -4.49 -20.82 -22.63
C GLY A 338 -4.88 -21.37 -21.22
N LEU A 339 -4.29 -20.84 -20.16
CA LEU A 339 -4.35 -21.28 -18.77
C LEU A 339 -4.74 -20.10 -17.87
N VAL A 340 -6.00 -19.83 -17.81
CA VAL A 340 -6.65 -19.08 -16.70
C VAL A 340 -7.83 -19.87 -16.22
#